data_10360a9a32151d9cd6da60e12ffafe69
#
_entry.id   10360a9a32151d9cd6da60e12ffafe69
#
_cell.length_a   1.000
_cell.length_b   1.000
_cell.length_c   1.000
_cell.angle_alpha   90.00
_cell.angle_beta   90.00
_cell.angle_gamma   90.00
#
_symmetry.space_group_name_H-M   'P 1'
#
loop_
_entity.id
_entity.type
_entity.pdbx_description
1 polymer ?
#
loop_
_entity_poly.entity_id
_entity_poly.type
_entity_poly.pdbx_seq_one_letter_code
_entity_poly.pdbx_strand_id
1 'polypeptide(L)'
;SDFSSTILNNSFSSGNVTSYGVSLPRAGLLGDRLFCSLFELNNNDSRLITLARQVYLSHEAYYNATSAFVAFGEGNSHIGYIYEWVVTPNGDTWKVMVAGKGEYTSMNPVIYNKIVFSFLSLYNSTFARDMAVYLEQSLPDPSNGYSDGADYNIDISIRNVIPMVGSNTNGLILAASLYALHSSSL
;
A
#
# COMPACT_ATOMS: atom_id res chain seq x y z
N SER A 1 -18.73 -6.72 15.02
CA SER A 1 -17.37 -7.31 14.98
C SER A 1 -16.39 -6.18 14.77
N ASP A 2 -15.36 -6.15 15.58
CA ASP A 2 -14.29 -5.17 15.47
C ASP A 2 -13.62 -5.30 14.09
N PHE A 3 -13.44 -4.17 13.40
CA PHE A 3 -12.83 -4.08 12.08
C PHE A 3 -11.44 -4.74 12.05
N SER A 4 -10.65 -4.54 13.11
CA SER A 4 -9.32 -5.14 13.26
C SER A 4 -9.38 -6.66 13.40
N SER A 5 -10.38 -7.21 14.08
CA SER A 5 -10.56 -8.66 14.20
C SER A 5 -10.91 -9.30 12.85
N THR A 6 -11.63 -8.58 12.00
CA THR A 6 -11.94 -9.02 10.63
C THR A 6 -10.68 -9.09 9.77
N ILE A 7 -9.80 -8.06 9.83
CA ILE A 7 -8.51 -8.08 9.14
C ILE A 7 -7.68 -9.28 9.60
N LEU A 8 -7.51 -9.43 10.92
CA LEU A 8 -6.70 -10.49 11.49
C LEU A 8 -7.23 -11.89 11.15
N ASN A 9 -8.53 -12.10 11.26
CA ASN A 9 -9.14 -13.38 10.96
C ASN A 9 -9.00 -13.76 9.48
N ASN A 10 -9.21 -12.82 8.57
CA ASN A 10 -9.06 -13.06 7.14
C ASN A 10 -7.59 -13.30 6.76
N SER A 11 -6.67 -12.54 7.35
CA SER A 11 -5.24 -12.62 7.00
C SER A 11 -4.55 -13.89 7.51
N PHE A 12 -4.98 -14.46 8.64
CA PHE A 12 -4.26 -15.57 9.27
C PHE A 12 -4.95 -16.95 9.14
N SER A 13 -6.18 -17.00 8.63
CA SER A 13 -6.95 -18.26 8.55
C SER A 13 -6.50 -19.21 7.42
N SER A 14 -5.87 -18.69 6.38
CA SER A 14 -5.55 -19.42 5.14
C SER A 14 -4.08 -19.86 5.02
N GLY A 15 -3.29 -19.70 6.09
CA GLY A 15 -1.84 -19.96 6.08
C GLY A 15 -1.04 -18.87 5.40
N ASN A 16 0.26 -19.11 5.24
CA ASN A 16 1.20 -18.14 4.67
C ASN A 16 1.74 -18.58 3.31
N VAL A 17 2.23 -17.60 2.56
CA VAL A 17 2.99 -17.79 1.33
C VAL A 17 4.26 -16.93 1.41
N THR A 18 5.31 -17.35 0.74
CA THR A 18 6.54 -16.58 0.66
C THR A 18 6.56 -15.75 -0.61
N SER A 19 6.72 -14.43 -0.46
CA SER A 19 6.87 -13.49 -1.55
C SER A 19 8.21 -12.78 -1.41
N TYR A 20 9.10 -12.94 -2.39
CA TYR A 20 10.46 -12.37 -2.37
C TYR A 20 11.22 -12.64 -1.05
N GLY A 21 11.04 -13.83 -0.47
CA GLY A 21 11.65 -14.22 0.81
C GLY A 21 10.90 -13.75 2.06
N VAL A 22 9.82 -12.99 1.91
CA VAL A 22 8.99 -12.51 3.03
C VAL A 22 7.74 -13.37 3.16
N SER A 23 7.44 -13.81 4.38
CA SER A 23 6.22 -14.55 4.70
C SER A 23 5.02 -13.61 4.77
N LEU A 24 4.01 -13.85 3.95
CA LEU A 24 2.75 -13.09 3.91
C LEU A 24 1.57 -14.01 4.12
N PRO A 25 0.50 -13.58 4.80
CA PRO A 25 -0.74 -14.35 4.87
C PRO A 25 -1.37 -14.46 3.48
N ARG A 26 -1.92 -15.64 3.18
CA ARG A 26 -2.72 -15.84 1.97
C ARG A 26 -4.04 -15.10 2.11
N ALA A 27 -4.50 -14.50 1.01
CA ALA A 27 -5.79 -13.83 0.95
C ALA A 27 -6.05 -12.89 2.13
N GLY A 28 -5.29 -11.83 2.25
CA GLY A 28 -5.46 -10.81 3.28
C GLY A 28 -5.76 -9.45 2.69
N LEU A 29 -6.45 -8.62 3.44
CA LEU A 29 -6.60 -7.20 3.16
C LEU A 29 -5.30 -6.49 3.58
N LEU A 30 -4.34 -6.40 2.67
CA LEU A 30 -2.96 -6.01 2.99
C LEU A 30 -2.66 -4.54 2.67
N GLY A 31 -3.67 -3.80 2.25
CA GLY A 31 -3.51 -2.39 1.87
C GLY A 31 -4.10 -1.42 2.89
N ASP A 32 -4.95 -0.56 2.41
CA ASP A 32 -5.51 0.58 3.13
C ASP A 32 -6.10 0.24 4.50
N ARG A 33 -6.86 -0.85 4.60
CA ARG A 33 -7.55 -1.23 5.84
C ARG A 33 -6.59 -1.54 6.98
N LEU A 34 -5.42 -2.10 6.64
CA LEU A 34 -4.36 -2.35 7.61
C LEU A 34 -3.83 -1.03 8.17
N PHE A 35 -3.50 -0.08 7.28
CA PHE A 35 -2.94 1.21 7.69
C PHE A 35 -3.98 2.12 8.34
N CYS A 36 -5.25 2.11 7.88
CA CYS A 36 -6.34 2.78 8.59
C CYS A 36 -6.49 2.25 10.04
N SER A 37 -6.38 0.94 10.24
CA SER A 37 -6.45 0.37 11.59
C SER A 37 -5.31 0.87 12.49
N LEU A 38 -4.11 1.00 11.95
CA LEU A 38 -2.97 1.49 12.71
C LEU A 38 -3.06 2.99 13.02
N PHE A 39 -3.39 3.81 12.03
CA PHE A 39 -3.32 5.26 12.16
C PHE A 39 -4.61 5.90 12.64
N GLU A 40 -5.76 5.58 12.03
CA GLU A 40 -7.03 6.21 12.34
C GLU A 40 -7.66 5.65 13.62
N LEU A 41 -7.52 4.33 13.82
CA LEU A 41 -8.05 3.67 15.02
C LEU A 41 -7.04 3.56 16.16
N ASN A 42 -5.81 4.03 15.94
CA ASN A 42 -4.69 3.93 16.89
C ASN A 42 -4.56 2.52 17.50
N ASN A 43 -4.69 1.51 16.66
CA ASN A 43 -4.69 0.12 17.09
C ASN A 43 -3.26 -0.42 17.19
N ASN A 44 -2.79 -0.60 18.41
CA ASN A 44 -1.45 -1.08 18.74
C ASN A 44 -1.35 -2.62 18.88
N ASP A 45 -2.27 -3.39 18.28
CA ASP A 45 -2.17 -4.85 18.27
C ASP A 45 -0.87 -5.29 17.59
N SER A 46 -0.05 -6.04 18.30
CA SER A 46 1.27 -6.48 17.82
C SER A 46 1.18 -7.32 16.53
N ARG A 47 0.05 -7.99 16.29
CA ARG A 47 -0.19 -8.76 15.06
C ARG A 47 -0.39 -7.83 13.85
N LEU A 48 -1.09 -6.70 14.03
CA LEU A 48 -1.24 -5.69 12.97
C LEU A 48 0.10 -5.01 12.66
N ILE A 49 0.86 -4.67 13.67
CA ILE A 49 2.21 -4.10 13.51
C ILE A 49 3.12 -5.08 12.77
N THR A 50 3.08 -6.36 13.15
CA THR A 50 3.85 -7.42 12.47
C THR A 50 3.42 -7.56 11.02
N LEU A 51 2.12 -7.55 10.74
CA LEU A 51 1.59 -7.66 9.38
C LEU A 51 1.99 -6.44 8.53
N ALA A 52 1.90 -5.22 9.07
CA ALA A 52 2.33 -4.01 8.37
C ALA A 52 3.83 -4.08 8.00
N ARG A 53 4.66 -4.60 8.92
CA ARG A 53 6.07 -4.81 8.64
C ARG A 53 6.30 -5.85 7.54
N GLN A 54 5.57 -6.96 7.53
CA GLN A 54 5.69 -7.97 6.48
C GLN A 54 5.27 -7.40 5.12
N VAL A 55 4.19 -6.62 5.08
CA VAL A 55 3.73 -5.93 3.87
C VAL A 55 4.82 -4.98 3.36
N TYR A 56 5.35 -4.12 4.22
CA TYR A 56 6.46 -3.23 3.87
C TYR A 56 7.68 -4.00 3.33
N LEU A 57 8.15 -5.00 4.07
CA LEU A 57 9.33 -5.79 3.68
C LEU A 57 9.15 -6.50 2.33
N SER A 58 7.94 -6.96 1.99
CA SER A 58 7.67 -7.58 0.70
C SER A 58 7.78 -6.59 -0.46
N HIS A 59 7.36 -5.34 -0.26
CA HIS A 59 7.51 -4.27 -1.24
C HIS A 59 8.98 -3.87 -1.44
N GLU A 60 9.71 -3.73 -0.35
CA GLU A 60 11.17 -3.47 -0.40
C GLU A 60 11.94 -4.62 -1.07
N ALA A 61 11.58 -5.88 -0.76
CA ALA A 61 12.19 -7.05 -1.39
C ALA A 61 11.87 -7.14 -2.90
N TYR A 62 10.65 -6.78 -3.30
CA TYR A 62 10.30 -6.65 -4.71
C TYR A 62 11.18 -5.60 -5.41
N TYR A 63 11.32 -4.43 -4.81
CA TYR A 63 12.21 -3.39 -5.35
C TYR A 63 13.66 -3.87 -5.49
N ASN A 64 14.19 -4.53 -4.48
CA ASN A 64 15.55 -5.08 -4.51
C ASN A 64 15.74 -6.12 -5.61
N ALA A 65 14.71 -6.88 -5.96
CA ALA A 65 14.77 -7.90 -7.00
C ALA A 65 14.54 -7.33 -8.42
N THR A 66 13.77 -6.25 -8.57
CA THR A 66 13.31 -5.78 -9.87
C THR A 66 13.73 -4.36 -10.21
N SER A 67 14.19 -3.58 -9.23
CA SER A 67 14.42 -2.13 -9.31
C SER A 67 13.15 -1.31 -9.64
N ALA A 68 11.97 -1.91 -9.52
CA ALA A 68 10.70 -1.24 -9.76
C ALA A 68 10.00 -0.91 -8.44
N PHE A 69 9.57 0.34 -8.28
CA PHE A 69 8.74 0.72 -7.15
C PHE A 69 7.32 0.18 -7.28
N VAL A 70 6.79 -0.32 -6.18
CA VAL A 70 5.37 -0.64 -6.01
C VAL A 70 4.92 -0.23 -4.61
N ALA A 71 3.68 0.21 -4.50
CA ALA A 71 3.02 0.47 -3.23
C ALA A 71 1.52 0.23 -3.41
N PHE A 72 1.10 -1.02 -3.29
CA PHE A 72 -0.28 -1.43 -3.57
C PHE A 72 -1.24 -1.09 -2.42
N GLY A 73 -2.43 -0.63 -2.80
CA GLY A 73 -3.57 -0.37 -1.94
C GLY A 73 -4.86 -0.41 -2.73
N GLU A 74 -5.97 -0.05 -2.10
CA GLU A 74 -7.23 0.19 -2.82
C GLU A 74 -7.16 1.53 -3.56
N GLY A 75 -7.78 1.65 -4.72
CA GLY A 75 -7.85 2.93 -5.42
C GLY A 75 -8.11 2.84 -6.90
N ASN A 76 -8.09 3.99 -7.54
CA ASN A 76 -8.25 4.09 -8.97
C ASN A 76 -6.99 3.60 -9.70
N SER A 77 -7.19 3.07 -10.87
CA SER A 77 -6.14 2.68 -11.82
C SER A 77 -6.61 2.87 -13.25
N HIS A 78 -5.70 2.74 -14.21
CA HIS A 78 -6.06 2.81 -15.63
C HIS A 78 -6.93 1.64 -16.12
N ILE A 79 -7.03 0.56 -15.35
CA ILE A 79 -7.87 -0.61 -15.71
C ILE A 79 -9.18 -0.67 -14.90
N GLY A 80 -9.43 0.29 -14.02
CA GLY A 80 -10.60 0.38 -13.16
C GLY A 80 -10.24 0.56 -11.68
N TYR A 81 -11.26 0.54 -10.82
CA TYR A 81 -11.03 0.60 -9.38
C TYR A 81 -10.48 -0.73 -8.87
N ILE A 82 -9.39 -0.67 -8.13
CA ILE A 82 -8.74 -1.81 -7.48
C ILE A 82 -9.28 -1.89 -6.06
N TYR A 83 -9.85 -3.05 -5.70
CA TYR A 83 -10.33 -3.26 -4.34
C TYR A 83 -9.22 -3.63 -3.38
N GLU A 84 -8.29 -4.45 -3.83
CA GLU A 84 -7.29 -5.02 -2.92
C GLU A 84 -6.05 -5.47 -3.68
N TRP A 85 -4.91 -5.30 -3.02
CA TRP A 85 -3.76 -6.14 -3.30
C TRP A 85 -3.87 -7.40 -2.46
N VAL A 86 -3.76 -8.56 -3.08
CA VAL A 86 -3.90 -9.83 -2.41
C VAL A 86 -2.77 -10.79 -2.76
N VAL A 87 -2.55 -11.70 -1.85
CA VAL A 87 -1.88 -12.96 -2.12
C VAL A 87 -2.96 -13.99 -2.44
N THR A 88 -3.00 -14.48 -3.67
CA THR A 88 -4.05 -15.40 -4.09
C THR A 88 -3.95 -16.74 -3.38
N PRO A 89 -5.04 -17.54 -3.32
CA PRO A 89 -5.01 -18.89 -2.72
C PRO A 89 -3.93 -19.80 -3.32
N ASN A 90 -3.54 -19.57 -4.57
CA ASN A 90 -2.49 -20.34 -5.25
C ASN A 90 -1.06 -19.91 -4.84
N GLY A 91 -0.93 -18.85 -4.03
CA GLY A 91 0.36 -18.32 -3.62
C GLY A 91 0.93 -17.27 -4.58
N ASP A 92 0.20 -16.89 -5.62
CA ASP A 92 0.59 -15.77 -6.48
C ASP A 92 0.52 -14.46 -5.70
N THR A 93 1.52 -13.63 -5.86
CA THR A 93 1.58 -12.29 -5.28
C THR A 93 1.45 -11.22 -6.38
N TRP A 94 1.24 -9.96 -5.97
CA TRP A 94 1.11 -8.82 -6.89
C TRP A 94 -0.07 -8.94 -7.85
N LYS A 95 -1.11 -9.58 -7.39
CA LYS A 95 -2.40 -9.62 -8.07
C LYS A 95 -3.42 -8.78 -7.32
N VAL A 96 -4.30 -8.16 -8.07
CA VAL A 96 -5.33 -7.27 -7.55
C VAL A 96 -6.70 -7.66 -8.08
N MET A 97 -7.72 -7.38 -7.28
CA MET A 97 -9.11 -7.53 -7.73
C MET A 97 -9.60 -6.20 -8.28
N VAL A 98 -10.04 -6.20 -9.52
CA VAL A 98 -10.54 -5.02 -10.20
C VAL A 98 -12.07 -5.02 -10.22
N ALA A 99 -12.68 -3.88 -9.91
CA ALA A 99 -14.14 -3.72 -9.92
C ALA A 99 -14.75 -4.12 -11.26
N GLY A 100 -15.81 -4.90 -11.20
CA GLY A 100 -16.56 -5.36 -12.36
C GLY A 100 -15.94 -6.53 -13.14
N LYS A 101 -14.71 -6.95 -12.80
CA LYS A 101 -14.07 -8.10 -13.47
C LYS A 101 -14.21 -9.42 -12.71
N GLY A 102 -14.39 -9.36 -11.39
CA GLY A 102 -14.65 -10.54 -10.56
C GLY A 102 -13.50 -11.54 -10.41
N GLU A 103 -12.33 -11.24 -10.94
CA GLU A 103 -11.15 -12.10 -10.91
C GLU A 103 -9.88 -11.31 -10.55
N TYR A 104 -8.87 -12.01 -10.07
CA TYR A 104 -7.57 -11.41 -9.81
C TYR A 104 -6.80 -11.18 -11.09
N THR A 105 -6.30 -9.98 -11.27
CA THR A 105 -5.58 -9.54 -12.47
C THR A 105 -4.16 -9.14 -12.11
N SER A 106 -3.18 -9.54 -12.92
CA SER A 106 -1.83 -8.99 -12.84
C SER A 106 -1.83 -7.54 -13.32
N MET A 107 -1.10 -6.69 -12.62
CA MET A 107 -0.97 -5.27 -12.96
C MET A 107 0.47 -4.89 -13.19
N ASN A 108 0.64 -3.79 -13.93
CA ASN A 108 1.89 -3.06 -13.91
C ASN A 108 2.16 -2.52 -12.50
N PRO A 109 3.42 -2.29 -12.13
CA PRO A 109 3.75 -1.66 -10.87
C PRO A 109 3.00 -0.35 -10.67
N VAL A 110 2.22 -0.25 -9.60
CA VAL A 110 1.48 0.95 -9.20
C VAL A 110 2.00 1.42 -7.86
N ILE A 111 2.12 2.73 -7.71
CA ILE A 111 2.57 3.38 -6.48
C ILE A 111 1.42 4.26 -5.99
N TYR A 112 0.72 3.82 -4.94
CA TYR A 112 -0.32 4.63 -4.31
C TYR A 112 0.28 5.55 -3.24
N ASN A 113 -0.01 6.84 -3.34
CA ASN A 113 0.50 7.87 -2.43
C ASN A 113 0.24 7.53 -0.96
N LYS A 114 -0.98 7.12 -0.63
CA LYS A 114 -1.36 6.77 0.76
C LYS A 114 -0.53 5.63 1.35
N ILE A 115 -0.14 4.64 0.53
CA ILE A 115 0.69 3.52 0.99
C ILE A 115 2.14 3.96 1.17
N VAL A 116 2.67 4.78 0.25
CA VAL A 116 4.02 5.36 0.38
C VAL A 116 4.15 6.18 1.65
N PHE A 117 3.19 7.06 1.93
CA PHE A 117 3.20 7.86 3.17
C PHE A 117 3.02 7.00 4.43
N SER A 118 2.26 5.90 4.33
CA SER A 118 2.16 4.92 5.42
C SER A 118 3.51 4.25 5.70
N PHE A 119 4.22 3.82 4.66
CA PHE A 119 5.56 3.26 4.82
C PHE A 119 6.55 4.28 5.38
N LEU A 120 6.52 5.50 4.86
CA LEU A 120 7.40 6.56 5.33
C LEU A 120 7.18 6.89 6.81
N SER A 121 5.92 6.94 7.23
CA SER A 121 5.54 7.25 8.61
C SER A 121 5.94 6.15 9.60
N LEU A 122 5.88 4.89 9.19
CA LEU A 122 6.22 3.76 10.07
C LEU A 122 7.71 3.43 10.08
N TYR A 123 8.39 3.53 8.94
CA TYR A 123 9.73 2.94 8.79
C TYR A 123 10.81 3.97 8.42
N ASN A 124 10.44 5.11 7.85
CA ASN A 124 11.36 6.20 7.46
C ASN A 124 12.65 5.69 6.78
N SER A 125 12.53 4.68 5.94
CA SER A 125 13.63 4.01 5.26
C SER A 125 14.06 4.74 3.99
N THR A 126 15.22 4.42 3.45
CA THR A 126 15.66 4.92 2.14
C THR A 126 14.67 4.53 1.05
N PHE A 127 14.21 3.27 1.03
CA PHE A 127 13.22 2.79 0.07
C PHE A 127 11.92 3.62 0.09
N ALA A 128 11.36 3.88 1.29
CA ALA A 128 10.14 4.69 1.41
C ALA A 128 10.35 6.15 1.00
N ARG A 129 11.51 6.73 1.34
CA ARG A 129 11.87 8.10 0.93
C ARG A 129 12.05 8.21 -0.58
N ASP A 130 12.75 7.27 -1.20
CA ASP A 130 13.00 7.29 -2.65
C ASP A 130 11.69 7.17 -3.44
N MET A 131 10.73 6.34 -2.96
CA MET A 131 9.39 6.30 -3.54
C MET A 131 8.64 7.63 -3.39
N ALA A 132 8.72 8.27 -2.22
CA ALA A 132 8.08 9.56 -1.99
C ALA A 132 8.66 10.62 -2.93
N VAL A 133 9.98 10.70 -3.05
CA VAL A 133 10.67 11.62 -4.00
C VAL A 133 10.25 11.31 -5.44
N TYR A 134 10.16 10.04 -5.81
CA TYR A 134 9.69 9.65 -7.14
C TYR A 134 8.26 10.17 -7.42
N LEU A 135 7.36 10.10 -6.44
CA LEU A 135 5.99 10.58 -6.58
C LEU A 135 5.86 12.10 -6.55
N GLU A 136 6.62 12.80 -5.70
CA GLU A 136 6.59 14.27 -5.61
C GLU A 136 6.82 14.94 -6.96
N GLN A 137 7.67 14.35 -7.80
CA GLN A 137 7.91 14.85 -9.15
C GLN A 137 6.71 14.69 -10.09
N SER A 138 5.67 13.98 -9.68
CA SER A 138 4.47 13.69 -10.48
C SER A 138 3.17 14.24 -9.91
N LEU A 139 3.22 14.96 -8.80
CA LEU A 139 2.01 15.53 -8.21
C LEU A 139 1.45 16.64 -9.10
N PRO A 140 0.18 16.55 -9.51
CA PRO A 140 -0.37 17.49 -10.48
C PRO A 140 -0.54 18.90 -9.91
N ASP A 141 -1.01 19.04 -8.69
CA ASP A 141 -1.27 20.35 -8.07
C ASP A 141 -1.33 20.21 -6.54
N PRO A 142 -0.35 20.80 -5.82
CA PRO A 142 -0.33 20.73 -4.37
C PRO A 142 -1.51 21.47 -3.72
N SER A 143 -2.22 22.34 -4.42
CA SER A 143 -3.39 23.05 -3.88
C SER A 143 -4.63 22.16 -3.76
N ASN A 144 -4.69 21.06 -4.52
CA ASN A 144 -5.81 20.13 -4.53
C ASN A 144 -5.57 18.85 -3.72
N GLY A 145 -4.40 18.71 -3.12
CA GLY A 145 -3.98 17.50 -2.41
C GLY A 145 -3.34 16.47 -3.32
N TYR A 146 -3.07 15.30 -2.75
CA TYR A 146 -2.40 14.20 -3.45
C TYR A 146 -3.37 13.44 -4.34
N SER A 147 -2.93 13.12 -5.55
CA SER A 147 -3.59 12.14 -6.40
C SER A 147 -3.55 10.75 -5.78
N ASP A 148 -4.32 9.78 -6.31
CA ASP A 148 -4.28 8.40 -5.80
C ASP A 148 -2.88 7.78 -5.94
N GLY A 149 -2.17 8.07 -7.03
CA GLY A 149 -0.82 7.56 -7.26
C GLY A 149 -0.38 7.66 -8.71
N ALA A 150 0.56 6.82 -9.09
CA ALA A 150 1.06 6.71 -10.47
C ALA A 150 1.53 5.30 -10.79
N ASP A 151 1.49 4.93 -12.08
CA ASP A 151 2.20 3.75 -12.56
C ASP A 151 3.71 3.99 -12.47
N TYR A 152 4.46 2.97 -12.02
CA TYR A 152 5.90 3.04 -12.07
C TYR A 152 6.41 2.98 -13.51
N ASN A 153 7.30 3.89 -13.86
CA ASN A 153 8.06 3.84 -15.09
C ASN A 153 9.49 4.30 -14.81
N ILE A 154 10.47 3.57 -15.34
CA ILE A 154 11.88 3.94 -15.22
C ILE A 154 12.15 5.28 -15.92
N ASP A 155 11.46 5.56 -17.01
CA ASP A 155 11.44 6.88 -17.63
C ASP A 155 10.35 7.74 -16.98
N ILE A 156 10.78 8.64 -16.13
CA ILE A 156 9.93 9.52 -15.35
C ILE A 156 9.08 10.46 -16.23
N SER A 157 9.50 10.71 -17.48
CA SER A 157 8.79 11.59 -18.42
C SER A 157 7.53 10.96 -19.01
N ILE A 158 7.43 9.63 -19.00
CA ILE A 158 6.28 8.87 -19.54
C ILE A 158 5.42 8.21 -18.46
N ARG A 159 5.61 8.62 -17.22
CA ARG A 159 4.86 8.13 -16.09
C ARG A 159 3.39 8.54 -16.17
N ASN A 160 2.49 7.58 -15.96
CA ASN A 160 1.06 7.81 -15.94
C ASN A 160 0.59 8.15 -14.52
N VAL A 161 0.27 9.40 -14.26
CA VAL A 161 -0.37 9.82 -13.01
C VAL A 161 -1.84 9.40 -13.05
N ILE A 162 -2.34 8.86 -11.93
CA ILE A 162 -3.75 8.59 -11.71
C ILE A 162 -4.38 9.91 -11.23
N PRO A 163 -5.16 10.61 -12.08
CA PRO A 163 -5.53 12.01 -11.81
C PRO A 163 -6.65 12.18 -10.77
N MET A 164 -7.03 11.11 -10.09
CA MET A 164 -8.07 11.15 -9.06
C MET A 164 -7.50 11.64 -7.75
N VAL A 165 -8.17 12.64 -7.15
CA VAL A 165 -7.88 13.17 -5.82
C VAL A 165 -8.98 12.69 -4.88
N GLY A 166 -8.71 11.63 -4.14
CA GLY A 166 -9.69 10.99 -3.28
C GLY A 166 -9.57 11.43 -1.81
N SER A 167 -10.70 11.54 -1.12
CA SER A 167 -10.72 11.78 0.33
C SER A 167 -10.07 10.64 1.12
N ASN A 168 -10.22 9.40 0.67
CA ASN A 168 -9.59 8.24 1.26
C ASN A 168 -8.05 8.35 1.20
N THR A 169 -7.48 8.70 0.03
CA THR A 169 -6.05 8.89 -0.13
C THR A 169 -5.52 9.99 0.79
N ASN A 170 -6.14 11.15 0.76
CA ASN A 170 -5.68 12.30 1.54
C ASN A 170 -5.94 12.14 3.04
N GLY A 171 -7.04 11.48 3.42
CA GLY A 171 -7.34 11.15 4.82
C GLY A 171 -6.27 10.23 5.42
N LEU A 172 -5.89 9.17 4.72
CA LEU A 172 -4.86 8.24 5.20
C LEU A 172 -3.46 8.88 5.24
N ILE A 173 -3.13 9.76 4.29
CA ILE A 173 -1.88 10.54 4.32
C ILE A 173 -1.83 11.43 5.57
N LEU A 174 -2.91 12.14 5.88
CA LEU A 174 -2.99 12.97 7.08
C LEU A 174 -2.86 12.14 8.36
N ALA A 175 -3.57 11.01 8.46
CA ALA A 175 -3.51 10.13 9.61
C ALA A 175 -2.09 9.55 9.82
N ALA A 176 -1.44 9.12 8.74
CA ALA A 176 -0.06 8.65 8.77
C ALA A 176 0.93 9.74 9.20
N SER A 177 0.74 10.97 8.71
CA SER A 177 1.58 12.12 9.07
C SER A 177 1.42 12.49 10.54
N LEU A 178 0.19 12.52 11.06
CA LEU A 178 -0.08 12.75 12.48
C LEU A 178 0.54 11.66 13.36
N TYR A 179 0.43 10.41 12.95
CA TYR A 179 1.06 9.28 13.65
C TYR A 179 2.58 9.47 13.77
N ALA A 180 3.24 9.84 12.67
CA ALA A 180 4.69 10.08 12.66
C ALA A 180 5.10 11.22 13.59
N LEU A 181 4.35 12.33 13.61
CA LEU A 181 4.61 13.46 14.51
C LEU A 181 4.49 13.09 15.99
N HIS A 182 3.47 12.31 16.35
CA HIS A 182 3.30 11.87 17.74
C HIS A 182 4.33 10.82 18.15
N SER A 183 4.71 9.92 17.26
CA SER A 183 5.72 8.89 17.54
C SER A 183 7.14 9.44 17.65
N SER A 184 7.42 10.57 17.02
CA SER A 184 8.71 11.26 17.10
C SER A 184 8.87 12.08 18.40
N SER A 185 7.80 12.21 19.17
CA SER A 185 7.75 13.00 20.41
C SER A 185 7.94 12.17 21.69
N LEU A 186 8.13 10.85 21.56
CA LEU A 186 8.42 9.88 22.60
C LEU A 186 9.88 9.38 22.51
#